data_d121f98ac791ccc68946982d9311799b
#
_entry.id   d121f98ac791ccc68946982d9311799b
#
_cell.length_a   1.000
_cell.length_b   1.000
_cell.length_c   1.000
_cell.angle_alpha   90.00
_cell.angle_beta   90.00
_cell.angle_gamma   90.00
#
_symmetry.space_group_name_H-M   'P 1'
#
loop_
_entity.id
_entity.type
_entity.pdbx_description
1 polymer ?
#
loop_
_entity_poly.entity_id
_entity_poly.type
_entity_poly.pdbx_seq_one_letter_code
_entity_poly.pdbx_strand_id
1 'polypeptide(L)'
;MKRTNFRWFMAVLIFLITFMSYMDRVNLSVATPTIMQEFGFTKVDMGFLQTAFFTGYAFMQIPGGMMAEYFGQRIASTLAVTWWSVFTVLTAWGNSFTSLAIIRALFGLGEGPIFPAMNNFIYRWFNKAEKATASSFMLSGAFVGPVFGPAVTVALMLAFGWRSVFIIFGAAGLVLALAWWFLAKNDPRQCPFVNKAEADHIESGMVLNNSKAAKEIAPWGSFITSTQFWAIGLQYFITDYIMYVFLAWLPLYLMEAQGFSLAKMGIAASFPWAALCLITFLTGYVSDKLIAAGVSKHKARTLFGASGLLISGAALYMAAIATTPTMNVFWLTISLGSLGFTFNASWAASMDIGGKFCGTVSGWMNFWGNIGGVVAPVATAWVATHYGWQAAISMTAFSAILGVVCWLAVKPDQVILKDQI
;
A
#
# COMPACT_ATOMS: atom_id res chain seq x y z
N MET A 1 -23.32 29.36 -15.58
CA MET A 1 -23.79 27.99 -15.28
C MET A 1 -23.16 27.50 -13.96
N LYS A 2 -23.93 26.84 -13.10
CA LYS A 2 -23.38 26.22 -11.87
C LYS A 2 -22.39 25.13 -12.28
N ARG A 3 -21.21 25.07 -11.63
CA ARG A 3 -20.15 24.10 -11.89
C ARG A 3 -20.64 22.70 -11.59
N THR A 4 -20.44 21.72 -12.48
CA THR A 4 -20.56 20.31 -12.18
C THR A 4 -19.42 19.89 -11.22
N ASN A 5 -19.56 18.77 -10.52
CA ASN A 5 -18.55 18.27 -9.60
C ASN A 5 -18.17 16.81 -9.94
N PHE A 6 -18.19 16.50 -11.23
CA PHE A 6 -17.97 15.13 -11.71
C PHE A 6 -16.57 14.59 -11.33
N ARG A 7 -15.54 15.44 -11.22
CA ARG A 7 -14.21 15.07 -10.75
C ARG A 7 -14.22 14.37 -9.36
N TRP A 8 -15.12 14.82 -8.48
CA TRP A 8 -15.24 14.18 -7.15
C TRP A 8 -15.91 12.82 -7.22
N PHE A 9 -16.84 12.61 -8.15
CA PHE A 9 -17.33 11.28 -8.46
C PHE A 9 -16.20 10.35 -8.95
N MET A 10 -15.30 10.87 -9.79
CA MET A 10 -14.10 10.13 -10.20
C MET A 10 -13.16 9.84 -9.04
N ALA A 11 -13.03 10.74 -8.05
CA ALA A 11 -12.27 10.47 -6.83
C ALA A 11 -12.86 9.30 -6.03
N VAL A 12 -14.20 9.22 -5.93
CA VAL A 12 -14.88 8.08 -5.30
C VAL A 12 -14.63 6.78 -6.08
N LEU A 13 -14.64 6.83 -7.40
CA LEU A 13 -14.35 5.67 -8.23
C LEU A 13 -12.89 5.20 -8.05
N ILE A 14 -11.94 6.12 -7.95
CA ILE A 14 -10.54 5.84 -7.60
C ILE A 14 -10.45 5.17 -6.21
N PHE A 15 -11.16 5.70 -5.22
CA PHE A 15 -11.26 5.08 -3.90
C PHE A 15 -11.77 3.63 -3.99
N LEU A 16 -12.85 3.37 -4.73
CA LEU A 16 -13.42 2.03 -4.88
C LEU A 16 -12.45 1.06 -5.57
N ILE A 17 -11.71 1.53 -6.58
CA ILE A 17 -10.71 0.72 -7.29
C ILE A 17 -9.56 0.36 -6.34
N THR A 18 -9.01 1.32 -5.59
CA THR A 18 -7.93 1.04 -4.65
C THR A 18 -8.38 0.24 -3.42
N PHE A 19 -9.61 0.45 -2.97
CA PHE A 19 -10.27 -0.36 -1.95
C PHE A 19 -10.34 -1.82 -2.38
N MET A 20 -10.82 -2.08 -3.61
CA MET A 20 -10.95 -3.44 -4.15
C MET A 20 -9.59 -4.10 -4.33
N SER A 21 -8.59 -3.38 -4.85
CA SER A 21 -7.20 -3.83 -4.98
C SER A 21 -6.66 -4.37 -3.65
N TYR A 22 -6.83 -3.64 -2.56
CA TYR A 22 -6.35 -4.07 -1.25
C TYR A 22 -7.21 -5.16 -0.59
N MET A 23 -8.50 -5.23 -0.89
CA MET A 23 -9.31 -6.40 -0.51
C MET A 23 -8.82 -7.66 -1.21
N ASP A 24 -8.43 -7.57 -2.50
CA ASP A 24 -7.88 -8.69 -3.27
C ASP A 24 -6.51 -9.17 -2.75
N ARG A 25 -5.74 -8.30 -2.10
CA ARG A 25 -4.49 -8.71 -1.42
C ARG A 25 -4.76 -9.50 -0.14
N VAL A 26 -5.79 -9.12 0.60
CA VAL A 26 -6.13 -9.76 1.89
C VAL A 26 -6.82 -11.11 1.70
N ASN A 27 -7.60 -11.29 0.62
CA ASN A 27 -8.41 -12.52 0.43
C ASN A 27 -7.57 -13.80 0.42
N LEU A 28 -6.38 -13.77 -0.19
CA LEU A 28 -5.49 -14.94 -0.20
C LEU A 28 -4.99 -15.27 1.21
N SER A 29 -4.60 -14.27 2.01
CA SER A 29 -4.10 -14.52 3.37
C SER A 29 -5.19 -15.10 4.28
N VAL A 30 -6.44 -14.64 4.11
CA VAL A 30 -7.61 -15.18 4.83
C VAL A 30 -7.95 -16.61 4.36
N ALA A 31 -7.82 -16.88 3.07
CA ALA A 31 -8.06 -18.23 2.52
C ALA A 31 -6.89 -19.20 2.76
N THR A 32 -5.72 -18.71 3.18
CA THR A 32 -4.50 -19.51 3.36
C THR A 32 -4.72 -20.80 4.17
N PRO A 33 -5.38 -20.80 5.34
CA PRO A 33 -5.58 -22.04 6.10
C PRO A 33 -6.34 -23.11 5.32
N THR A 34 -7.39 -22.69 4.60
CA THR A 34 -8.23 -23.58 3.79
C THR A 34 -7.49 -24.11 2.57
N ILE A 35 -6.71 -23.27 1.90
CA ILE A 35 -5.89 -23.64 0.74
C ILE A 35 -4.80 -24.63 1.17
N MET A 36 -4.13 -24.37 2.29
CA MET A 36 -3.10 -25.28 2.86
C MET A 36 -3.71 -26.66 3.16
N GLN A 37 -4.89 -26.70 3.77
CA GLN A 37 -5.56 -27.96 4.09
C GLN A 37 -5.98 -28.73 2.83
N GLU A 38 -6.49 -28.04 1.81
CA GLU A 38 -7.00 -28.66 0.58
C GLU A 38 -5.88 -29.23 -0.30
N PHE A 39 -4.78 -28.49 -0.44
CA PHE A 39 -3.68 -28.87 -1.35
C PHE A 39 -2.46 -29.48 -0.64
N GLY A 40 -2.46 -29.54 0.69
CA GLY A 40 -1.32 -30.00 1.45
C GLY A 40 -0.11 -29.05 1.40
N PHE A 41 -0.34 -27.75 1.16
CA PHE A 41 0.73 -26.76 1.08
C PHE A 41 1.30 -26.43 2.45
N THR A 42 2.60 -26.20 2.47
CA THR A 42 3.31 -25.69 3.65
C THR A 42 3.17 -24.16 3.77
N LYS A 43 3.52 -23.61 4.95
CA LYS A 43 3.62 -22.16 5.13
C LYS A 43 4.59 -21.52 4.13
N VAL A 44 5.70 -22.22 3.84
CA VAL A 44 6.73 -21.75 2.90
C VAL A 44 6.16 -21.67 1.49
N ASP A 45 5.36 -22.66 1.06
CA ASP A 45 4.68 -22.62 -0.25
C ASP A 45 3.75 -21.41 -0.33
N MET A 46 2.93 -21.17 0.69
CA MET A 46 2.05 -19.99 0.73
C MET A 46 2.84 -18.67 0.75
N GLY A 47 3.99 -18.64 1.43
CA GLY A 47 4.93 -17.53 1.41
C GLY A 47 5.42 -17.24 0.00
N PHE A 48 5.79 -18.25 -0.78
CA PHE A 48 6.19 -18.09 -2.18
C PHE A 48 5.06 -17.62 -3.08
N LEU A 49 3.81 -18.07 -2.87
CA LEU A 49 2.66 -17.57 -3.61
C LEU A 49 2.44 -16.06 -3.39
N GLN A 50 2.65 -15.58 -2.17
CA GLN A 50 2.56 -14.15 -1.87
C GLN A 50 3.75 -13.37 -2.42
N THR A 51 4.97 -13.91 -2.31
CA THR A 51 6.17 -13.33 -2.92
C THR A 51 6.05 -13.23 -4.45
N ALA A 52 5.45 -14.22 -5.11
CA ALA A 52 5.19 -14.17 -6.54
C ALA A 52 4.33 -12.96 -6.95
N PHE A 53 3.32 -12.64 -6.16
CA PHE A 53 2.52 -11.42 -6.33
C PHE A 53 3.38 -10.15 -6.22
N PHE A 54 4.12 -9.98 -5.12
CA PHE A 54 4.93 -8.78 -4.90
C PHE A 54 6.02 -8.62 -5.96
N THR A 55 6.58 -9.71 -6.44
CA THR A 55 7.58 -9.69 -7.52
C THR A 55 6.96 -9.15 -8.82
N GLY A 56 5.80 -9.67 -9.22
CA GLY A 56 5.08 -9.16 -10.39
C GLY A 56 4.67 -7.70 -10.25
N TYR A 57 4.17 -7.32 -9.08
CA TYR A 57 3.77 -5.96 -8.74
C TYR A 57 4.94 -4.97 -8.84
N ALA A 58 6.08 -5.29 -8.19
CA ALA A 58 7.26 -4.44 -8.19
C ALA A 58 7.85 -4.26 -9.60
N PHE A 59 7.90 -5.36 -10.38
CA PHE A 59 8.39 -5.31 -11.76
C PHE A 59 7.57 -4.37 -12.64
N MET A 60 6.25 -4.36 -12.47
CA MET A 60 5.35 -3.60 -13.36
C MET A 60 5.10 -2.15 -12.91
N GLN A 61 5.58 -1.71 -11.75
CA GLN A 61 5.35 -0.32 -11.29
C GLN A 61 5.93 0.73 -12.24
N ILE A 62 7.17 0.56 -12.68
CA ILE A 62 7.84 1.52 -13.59
C ILE A 62 7.25 1.41 -15.00
N PRO A 63 7.18 0.23 -15.65
CA PRO A 63 6.54 0.09 -16.95
C PRO A 63 5.08 0.57 -16.95
N GLY A 64 4.34 0.32 -15.87
CA GLY A 64 2.95 0.76 -15.72
C GLY A 64 2.79 2.28 -15.70
N GLY A 65 3.71 2.99 -15.05
CA GLY A 65 3.77 4.45 -15.11
C GLY A 65 4.00 4.96 -16.54
N MET A 66 4.94 4.35 -17.26
CA MET A 66 5.21 4.66 -18.68
C MET A 66 3.99 4.36 -19.56
N MET A 67 3.29 3.25 -19.32
CA MET A 67 2.04 2.93 -20.02
C MET A 67 0.97 4.00 -19.82
N ALA A 68 0.81 4.53 -18.61
CA ALA A 68 -0.14 5.60 -18.33
C ALA A 68 0.23 6.92 -19.00
N GLU A 69 1.52 7.21 -19.18
CA GLU A 69 2.00 8.38 -19.91
C GLU A 69 1.80 8.23 -21.42
N TYR A 70 2.06 7.05 -21.98
CA TYR A 70 2.04 6.80 -23.42
C TYR A 70 0.61 6.56 -23.95
N PHE A 71 -0.14 5.65 -23.35
CA PHE A 71 -1.50 5.28 -23.79
C PHE A 71 -2.60 6.13 -23.13
N GLY A 72 -2.22 6.93 -22.14
CA GLY A 72 -3.15 7.68 -21.29
C GLY A 72 -3.73 6.83 -20.14
N GLN A 73 -4.09 7.55 -19.07
CA GLN A 73 -4.54 6.93 -17.81
C GLN A 73 -5.87 6.16 -17.93
N ARG A 74 -6.74 6.52 -18.88
CA ARG A 74 -7.97 5.77 -19.14
C ARG A 74 -7.68 4.33 -19.56
N ILE A 75 -6.85 4.17 -20.59
CA ILE A 75 -6.51 2.84 -21.13
C ILE A 75 -5.65 2.06 -20.13
N ALA A 76 -4.61 2.68 -19.59
CA ALA A 76 -3.69 2.02 -18.65
C ALA A 76 -4.43 1.49 -17.41
N SER A 77 -5.30 2.31 -16.78
CA SER A 77 -6.06 1.87 -15.61
C SER A 77 -7.11 0.82 -15.97
N THR A 78 -7.81 0.95 -17.11
CA THR A 78 -8.77 -0.08 -17.52
C THR A 78 -8.10 -1.42 -17.73
N LEU A 79 -6.96 -1.44 -18.44
CA LEU A 79 -6.19 -2.67 -18.66
C LEU A 79 -5.70 -3.26 -17.35
N ALA A 80 -5.15 -2.43 -16.46
CA ALA A 80 -4.67 -2.86 -15.16
C ALA A 80 -5.80 -3.50 -14.33
N VAL A 81 -6.94 -2.80 -14.16
CA VAL A 81 -8.09 -3.31 -13.38
C VAL A 81 -8.66 -4.58 -14.00
N THR A 82 -8.84 -4.61 -15.32
CA THR A 82 -9.34 -5.80 -16.03
C THR A 82 -8.39 -6.99 -15.85
N TRP A 83 -7.09 -6.75 -16.03
CA TRP A 83 -6.07 -7.78 -15.92
C TRP A 83 -6.06 -8.42 -14.54
N TRP A 84 -5.87 -7.62 -13.48
CA TRP A 84 -5.84 -8.21 -12.15
C TRP A 84 -7.16 -8.88 -11.77
N SER A 85 -8.31 -8.32 -12.16
CA SER A 85 -9.62 -8.91 -11.87
C SER A 85 -9.79 -10.28 -12.54
N VAL A 86 -9.33 -10.44 -13.77
CA VAL A 86 -9.30 -11.73 -14.45
C VAL A 86 -8.43 -12.74 -13.69
N PHE A 87 -7.23 -12.35 -13.25
CA PHE A 87 -6.35 -13.23 -12.49
C PHE A 87 -6.84 -13.47 -11.06
N THR A 88 -7.60 -12.54 -10.47
CA THR A 88 -8.36 -12.82 -9.24
C THR A 88 -9.36 -13.94 -9.48
N VAL A 89 -10.21 -13.84 -10.51
CA VAL A 89 -11.15 -14.89 -10.86
C VAL A 89 -10.43 -16.22 -11.14
N LEU A 90 -9.34 -16.21 -11.91
CA LEU A 90 -8.57 -17.41 -12.24
C LEU A 90 -7.97 -18.10 -11.02
N THR A 91 -7.73 -17.39 -9.92
CA THR A 91 -7.26 -18.00 -8.66
C THR A 91 -8.22 -19.09 -8.15
N ALA A 92 -9.53 -18.95 -8.42
CA ALA A 92 -10.53 -19.95 -8.04
C ALA A 92 -10.34 -21.32 -8.74
N TRP A 93 -9.68 -21.36 -9.88
CA TRP A 93 -9.39 -22.57 -10.66
C TRP A 93 -7.94 -23.06 -10.52
N GLY A 94 -7.13 -22.36 -9.75
CA GLY A 94 -5.79 -22.83 -9.41
C GLY A 94 -5.88 -24.17 -8.66
N ASN A 95 -5.19 -25.19 -9.15
CA ASN A 95 -5.26 -26.57 -8.63
C ASN A 95 -3.90 -27.15 -8.26
N SER A 96 -2.84 -26.38 -8.40
CA SER A 96 -1.47 -26.76 -8.04
C SER A 96 -0.67 -25.54 -7.60
N PHE A 97 0.43 -25.77 -6.90
CA PHE A 97 1.36 -24.71 -6.51
C PHE A 97 1.82 -23.87 -7.72
N THR A 98 2.25 -24.54 -8.79
CA THR A 98 2.73 -23.85 -10.00
C THR A 98 1.64 -22.99 -10.66
N SER A 99 0.41 -23.51 -10.78
CA SER A 99 -0.69 -22.73 -11.37
C SER A 99 -1.02 -21.51 -10.52
N LEU A 100 -1.11 -21.66 -9.21
CA LEU A 100 -1.36 -20.55 -8.29
C LEU A 100 -0.22 -19.55 -8.30
N ALA A 101 1.06 -19.98 -8.34
CA ALA A 101 2.21 -19.09 -8.38
C ALA A 101 2.23 -18.24 -9.66
N ILE A 102 1.96 -18.84 -10.82
CA ILE A 102 1.85 -18.12 -12.10
C ILE A 102 0.68 -17.12 -12.05
N ILE A 103 -0.48 -17.55 -11.59
CA ILE A 103 -1.66 -16.68 -11.47
C ILE A 103 -1.35 -15.49 -10.54
N ARG A 104 -0.70 -15.72 -9.40
CA ARG A 104 -0.35 -14.67 -8.44
C ARG A 104 0.69 -13.69 -9.01
N ALA A 105 1.69 -14.18 -9.74
CA ALA A 105 2.66 -13.32 -10.41
C ALA A 105 2.00 -12.43 -11.48
N LEU A 106 1.12 -13.02 -12.29
CA LEU A 106 0.36 -12.31 -13.32
C LEU A 106 -0.66 -11.34 -12.72
N PHE A 107 -1.29 -11.69 -11.59
CA PHE A 107 -2.11 -10.78 -10.81
C PHE A 107 -1.31 -9.55 -10.38
N GLY A 108 -0.10 -9.76 -9.83
CA GLY A 108 0.80 -8.67 -9.43
C GLY A 108 1.21 -7.76 -10.60
N LEU A 109 1.54 -8.33 -11.75
CA LEU A 109 1.81 -7.57 -12.97
C LEU A 109 0.63 -6.65 -13.36
N GLY A 110 -0.60 -7.12 -13.22
CA GLY A 110 -1.80 -6.34 -13.53
C GLY A 110 -2.04 -5.20 -12.55
N GLU A 111 -1.74 -5.41 -11.27
CA GLU A 111 -2.02 -4.43 -10.22
C GLU A 111 -0.95 -3.32 -10.14
N GLY A 112 0.31 -3.61 -10.54
CA GLY A 112 1.44 -2.68 -10.45
C GLY A 112 1.21 -1.30 -11.07
N PRO A 113 0.58 -1.17 -12.26
CA PRO A 113 0.35 0.10 -12.92
C PRO A 113 -0.65 1.04 -12.23
N ILE A 114 -1.50 0.55 -11.32
CA ILE A 114 -2.70 1.28 -10.89
C ILE A 114 -2.39 2.58 -10.15
N PHE A 115 -1.49 2.55 -9.18
CA PHE A 115 -1.13 3.75 -8.41
C PHE A 115 -0.49 4.83 -9.28
N PRO A 116 0.51 4.54 -10.15
CA PRO A 116 1.03 5.51 -11.10
C PRO A 116 -0.03 6.07 -12.04
N ALA A 117 -0.92 5.23 -12.57
CA ALA A 117 -1.97 5.66 -13.50
C ALA A 117 -3.02 6.55 -12.81
N MET A 118 -3.43 6.21 -11.59
CA MET A 118 -4.38 7.02 -10.82
C MET A 118 -3.78 8.36 -10.39
N ASN A 119 -2.49 8.39 -10.00
CA ASN A 119 -1.79 9.65 -9.73
C ASN A 119 -1.74 10.55 -10.96
N ASN A 120 -1.47 9.98 -12.15
CA ASN A 120 -1.50 10.74 -13.41
C ASN A 120 -2.91 11.29 -13.71
N PHE A 121 -3.96 10.48 -13.44
CA PHE A 121 -5.35 10.94 -13.56
C PHE A 121 -5.65 12.11 -12.62
N ILE A 122 -5.31 12.00 -11.34
CA ILE A 122 -5.50 13.04 -10.34
C ILE A 122 -4.76 14.32 -10.77
N TYR A 123 -3.53 14.19 -11.28
CA TYR A 123 -2.76 15.33 -11.76
C TYR A 123 -3.49 16.12 -12.86
N ARG A 124 -4.20 15.44 -13.77
CA ARG A 124 -4.90 16.04 -14.91
C ARG A 124 -6.34 16.50 -14.61
N TRP A 125 -6.99 15.92 -13.59
CA TRP A 125 -8.42 16.12 -13.30
C TRP A 125 -8.70 17.04 -12.12
N PHE A 126 -7.67 17.40 -11.36
CA PHE A 126 -7.83 18.25 -10.18
C PHE A 126 -6.91 19.46 -10.24
N ASN A 127 -7.41 20.63 -9.82
CA ASN A 127 -6.57 21.81 -9.69
C ASN A 127 -5.56 21.65 -8.54
N LYS A 128 -4.54 22.53 -8.50
CA LYS A 128 -3.44 22.44 -7.51
C LYS A 128 -3.93 22.38 -6.06
N ALA A 129 -4.99 23.11 -5.72
CA ALA A 129 -5.52 23.16 -4.34
C ALA A 129 -6.27 21.87 -3.95
N GLU A 130 -6.79 21.11 -4.92
CA GLU A 130 -7.63 19.93 -4.69
C GLU A 130 -6.86 18.60 -4.83
N LYS A 131 -5.66 18.60 -5.44
CA LYS A 131 -4.86 17.38 -5.70
C LYS A 131 -4.58 16.56 -4.44
N ALA A 132 -4.23 17.23 -3.34
CA ALA A 132 -3.96 16.54 -2.09
C ALA A 132 -5.18 15.79 -1.56
N THR A 133 -6.35 16.43 -1.62
CA THR A 133 -7.62 15.80 -1.21
C THR A 133 -7.98 14.63 -2.12
N ALA A 134 -7.82 14.77 -3.45
CA ALA A 134 -8.07 13.69 -4.39
C ALA A 134 -7.11 12.50 -4.19
N SER A 135 -5.84 12.75 -3.92
CA SER A 135 -4.87 11.70 -3.56
C SER A 135 -5.23 11.01 -2.24
N SER A 136 -5.84 11.74 -1.30
CA SER A 136 -6.33 11.14 -0.05
C SER A 136 -7.46 10.12 -0.30
N PHE A 137 -8.34 10.34 -1.28
CA PHE A 137 -9.34 9.32 -1.67
C PHE A 137 -8.67 8.03 -2.14
N MET A 138 -7.66 8.13 -2.99
CA MET A 138 -6.90 6.97 -3.47
C MET A 138 -6.24 6.20 -2.33
N LEU A 139 -5.54 6.90 -1.44
CA LEU A 139 -4.86 6.28 -0.30
C LEU A 139 -5.84 5.72 0.73
N SER A 140 -6.98 6.40 0.94
CA SER A 140 -8.03 5.91 1.85
C SER A 140 -8.56 4.55 1.40
N GLY A 141 -8.76 4.34 0.11
CA GLY A 141 -9.17 3.02 -0.40
C GLY A 141 -8.19 1.93 -0.02
N ALA A 142 -6.88 2.20 -0.16
CA ALA A 142 -5.82 1.27 0.18
C ALA A 142 -5.79 0.90 1.68
N PHE A 143 -6.09 1.84 2.56
CA PHE A 143 -6.10 1.57 4.01
C PHE A 143 -7.43 0.99 4.50
N VAL A 144 -8.55 1.41 3.92
CA VAL A 144 -9.89 0.93 4.32
C VAL A 144 -10.15 -0.51 3.80
N GLY A 145 -9.59 -0.88 2.64
CA GLY A 145 -9.71 -2.22 2.09
C GLY A 145 -9.37 -3.34 3.10
N PRO A 146 -8.19 -3.33 3.71
CA PRO A 146 -7.79 -4.33 4.69
C PRO A 146 -8.61 -4.31 6.00
N VAL A 147 -9.28 -3.20 6.33
CA VAL A 147 -10.18 -3.15 7.50
C VAL A 147 -11.38 -4.07 7.29
N PHE A 148 -12.01 -4.01 6.13
CA PHE A 148 -13.18 -4.81 5.81
C PHE A 148 -12.84 -6.16 5.18
N GLY A 149 -11.67 -6.26 4.54
CA GLY A 149 -11.22 -7.43 3.80
C GLY A 149 -11.37 -8.75 4.55
N PRO A 150 -10.81 -8.91 5.76
CA PRO A 150 -10.90 -10.16 6.50
C PRO A 150 -12.33 -10.57 6.82
N ALA A 151 -13.15 -9.66 7.33
CA ALA A 151 -14.53 -9.95 7.72
C ALA A 151 -15.41 -10.31 6.52
N VAL A 152 -15.30 -9.56 5.42
CA VAL A 152 -16.06 -9.82 4.18
C VAL A 152 -15.61 -11.13 3.55
N THR A 153 -14.30 -11.37 3.46
CA THR A 153 -13.75 -12.62 2.91
C THR A 153 -14.25 -13.83 3.70
N VAL A 154 -14.18 -13.78 5.04
CA VAL A 154 -14.67 -14.87 5.90
C VAL A 154 -16.17 -15.09 5.72
N ALA A 155 -16.99 -14.04 5.67
CA ALA A 155 -18.43 -14.17 5.46
C ALA A 155 -18.74 -14.88 4.14
N LEU A 156 -18.06 -14.52 3.07
CA LEU A 156 -18.22 -15.18 1.76
C LEU A 156 -17.67 -16.61 1.76
N MET A 157 -16.56 -16.87 2.44
CA MET A 157 -16.01 -18.21 2.57
C MET A 157 -16.96 -19.17 3.30
N LEU A 158 -17.59 -18.72 4.38
CA LEU A 158 -18.53 -19.52 5.14
C LEU A 158 -19.83 -19.79 4.38
N ALA A 159 -20.27 -18.84 3.55
CA ALA A 159 -21.51 -18.97 2.78
C ALA A 159 -21.31 -19.80 1.48
N PHE A 160 -20.20 -19.62 0.78
CA PHE A 160 -20.02 -20.11 -0.59
C PHE A 160 -18.70 -20.84 -0.84
N GLY A 161 -17.84 -20.98 0.17
CA GLY A 161 -16.50 -21.54 0.05
C GLY A 161 -15.44 -20.51 -0.44
N TRP A 162 -14.17 -20.87 -0.29
CA TRP A 162 -13.06 -19.93 -0.54
C TRP A 162 -12.92 -19.52 -2.03
N ARG A 163 -13.23 -20.42 -2.97
CA ARG A 163 -13.16 -20.13 -4.42
C ARG A 163 -14.11 -19.03 -4.84
N SER A 164 -15.29 -19.01 -4.25
CA SER A 164 -16.31 -18.00 -4.54
C SER A 164 -15.89 -16.59 -4.19
N VAL A 165 -15.02 -16.42 -3.17
CA VAL A 165 -14.44 -15.10 -2.83
C VAL A 165 -13.70 -14.50 -4.02
N PHE A 166 -12.84 -15.29 -4.66
CA PHE A 166 -12.05 -14.83 -5.80
C PHE A 166 -12.93 -14.55 -7.02
N ILE A 167 -13.97 -15.33 -7.23
CA ILE A 167 -14.93 -15.08 -8.32
C ILE A 167 -15.70 -13.79 -8.07
N ILE A 168 -16.23 -13.59 -6.87
CA ILE A 168 -17.04 -12.41 -6.51
C ILE A 168 -16.18 -11.13 -6.56
N PHE A 169 -14.99 -11.16 -5.99
CA PHE A 169 -14.10 -10.01 -5.97
C PHE A 169 -13.60 -9.67 -7.38
N GLY A 170 -13.19 -10.66 -8.15
CA GLY A 170 -12.78 -10.42 -9.52
C GLY A 170 -13.92 -9.91 -10.41
N ALA A 171 -15.15 -10.42 -10.23
CA ALA A 171 -16.34 -9.91 -10.92
C ALA A 171 -16.62 -8.44 -10.53
N ALA A 172 -16.52 -8.09 -9.25
CA ALA A 172 -16.66 -6.71 -8.78
C ALA A 172 -15.58 -5.80 -9.40
N GLY A 173 -14.33 -6.26 -9.48
CA GLY A 173 -13.25 -5.55 -10.15
C GLY A 173 -13.53 -5.33 -11.65
N LEU A 174 -14.08 -6.32 -12.36
CA LEU A 174 -14.48 -6.15 -13.77
C LEU A 174 -15.60 -5.11 -13.93
N VAL A 175 -16.55 -5.04 -13.00
CA VAL A 175 -17.57 -3.98 -13.00
C VAL A 175 -16.92 -2.60 -12.82
N LEU A 176 -15.95 -2.48 -11.91
CA LEU A 176 -15.18 -1.24 -11.74
C LEU A 176 -14.36 -0.88 -12.98
N ALA A 177 -13.77 -1.87 -13.67
CA ALA A 177 -13.06 -1.64 -14.93
C ALA A 177 -13.99 -1.10 -16.01
N LEU A 178 -15.18 -1.66 -16.14
CA LEU A 178 -16.21 -1.18 -17.08
C LEU A 178 -16.66 0.25 -16.71
N ALA A 179 -16.94 0.50 -15.44
CA ALA A 179 -17.29 1.84 -14.97
C ALA A 179 -16.19 2.86 -15.31
N TRP A 180 -14.92 2.50 -15.03
CA TRP A 180 -13.78 3.34 -15.38
C TRP A 180 -13.69 3.59 -16.89
N TRP A 181 -13.83 2.56 -17.72
CA TRP A 181 -13.77 2.68 -19.17
C TRP A 181 -14.79 3.66 -19.73
N PHE A 182 -16.02 3.63 -19.28
CA PHE A 182 -17.07 4.50 -19.78
C PHE A 182 -16.99 5.93 -19.22
N LEU A 183 -16.62 6.09 -17.96
CA LEU A 183 -16.68 7.35 -17.24
C LEU A 183 -15.38 8.16 -17.33
N ALA A 184 -14.21 7.49 -17.27
CA ALA A 184 -12.93 8.17 -17.32
C ALA A 184 -12.59 8.64 -18.74
N LYS A 185 -12.00 9.83 -18.82
CA LYS A 185 -11.40 10.40 -20.06
C LYS A 185 -10.00 10.88 -19.72
N ASN A 186 -9.11 10.90 -20.73
CA ASN A 186 -7.75 11.41 -20.55
C ASN A 186 -7.74 12.94 -20.32
N ASP A 187 -8.72 13.64 -20.85
CA ASP A 187 -8.89 15.08 -20.73
C ASP A 187 -10.30 15.38 -20.17
N PRO A 188 -10.43 16.20 -19.12
CA PRO A 188 -11.72 16.63 -18.59
C PRO A 188 -12.66 17.26 -19.63
N ARG A 189 -12.11 18.00 -20.59
CA ARG A 189 -12.90 18.63 -21.67
C ARG A 189 -13.59 17.63 -22.60
N GLN A 190 -13.05 16.43 -22.72
CA GLN A 190 -13.62 15.36 -23.53
C GLN A 190 -14.72 14.58 -22.79
N CYS A 191 -14.95 14.88 -21.52
CA CYS A 191 -15.92 14.18 -20.71
C CYS A 191 -17.31 14.83 -20.84
N PRO A 192 -18.33 14.08 -21.28
CA PRO A 192 -19.68 14.64 -21.47
C PRO A 192 -20.36 15.05 -20.16
N PHE A 193 -19.87 14.57 -19.01
CA PHE A 193 -20.40 14.88 -17.69
C PHE A 193 -19.76 16.13 -17.05
N VAL A 194 -18.73 16.69 -17.67
CA VAL A 194 -17.99 17.87 -17.21
C VAL A 194 -18.45 19.08 -18.01
N ASN A 195 -19.03 20.08 -17.34
CA ASN A 195 -19.39 21.31 -18.03
C ASN A 195 -18.19 22.27 -18.17
N LYS A 196 -18.34 23.28 -19.04
CA LYS A 196 -17.27 24.27 -19.29
C LYS A 196 -16.76 24.91 -18.00
N ALA A 197 -17.65 25.25 -17.06
CA ALA A 197 -17.25 25.87 -15.79
C ALA A 197 -16.41 24.98 -14.89
N GLU A 198 -16.63 23.66 -14.92
CA GLU A 198 -15.77 22.70 -14.21
C GLU A 198 -14.43 22.49 -14.93
N ALA A 199 -14.44 22.37 -16.27
CA ALA A 199 -13.22 22.25 -17.05
C ALA A 199 -12.29 23.46 -16.86
N ASP A 200 -12.85 24.68 -16.93
CA ASP A 200 -12.08 25.90 -16.71
C ASP A 200 -11.54 26.01 -15.28
N HIS A 201 -12.29 25.52 -14.28
CA HIS A 201 -11.82 25.45 -12.89
C HIS A 201 -10.65 24.45 -12.72
N ILE A 202 -10.70 23.31 -13.36
CA ILE A 202 -9.60 22.32 -13.33
C ILE A 202 -8.35 22.95 -13.93
N GLU A 203 -8.47 23.60 -15.08
CA GLU A 203 -7.34 24.20 -15.79
C GLU A 203 -6.78 25.45 -15.11
N SER A 204 -7.60 26.27 -14.46
CA SER A 204 -7.15 27.49 -13.77
C SER A 204 -6.09 27.23 -12.69
N GLY A 205 -6.00 26.01 -12.17
CA GLY A 205 -4.97 25.58 -11.22
C GLY A 205 -3.85 24.76 -11.85
N MET A 206 -3.91 24.48 -13.15
CA MET A 206 -2.81 23.83 -13.86
C MET A 206 -1.81 24.93 -14.26
N VAL A 207 -0.61 24.87 -13.68
CA VAL A 207 0.51 25.57 -14.28
C VAL A 207 0.76 24.85 -15.61
N LEU A 208 0.30 25.46 -16.71
CA LEU A 208 0.71 25.08 -18.05
C LEU A 208 2.24 25.31 -18.09
N ASN A 209 3.00 24.33 -17.63
CA ASN A 209 4.42 24.30 -17.87
C ASN A 209 4.63 24.04 -19.36
N ASN A 210 4.35 25.06 -20.20
CA ASN A 210 4.82 25.16 -21.58
C ASN A 210 6.34 25.35 -21.65
N SER A 211 7.03 25.37 -20.50
CA SER A 211 8.47 25.25 -20.51
C SER A 211 8.80 23.79 -20.79
N LYS A 212 9.37 23.54 -21.96
CA LYS A 212 10.34 22.47 -22.19
C LYS A 212 11.56 22.72 -21.27
N ALA A 213 11.33 22.84 -19.95
CA ALA A 213 12.40 22.73 -18.98
C ALA A 213 12.98 21.34 -19.25
N ALA A 214 14.20 21.30 -19.75
CA ALA A 214 14.92 20.08 -19.92
C ALA A 214 14.75 19.27 -18.64
N LYS A 215 14.21 18.04 -18.72
CA LYS A 215 14.09 17.15 -17.56
C LYS A 215 15.51 17.00 -17.04
N GLU A 216 15.86 17.73 -15.98
CA GLU A 216 17.16 17.54 -15.35
C GLU A 216 17.26 16.09 -14.92
N ILE A 217 18.26 15.39 -15.41
CA ILE A 217 18.51 14.00 -15.05
C ILE A 217 18.93 13.98 -13.59
N ALA A 218 18.28 13.15 -12.78
CA ALA A 218 18.62 13.00 -11.38
C ALA A 218 20.09 12.58 -11.23
N PRO A 219 20.89 13.28 -10.41
CA PRO A 219 22.31 12.99 -10.25
C PRO A 219 22.52 11.77 -9.34
N TRP A 220 22.30 10.59 -9.89
CA TRP A 220 22.36 9.31 -9.17
C TRP A 220 23.65 9.11 -8.37
N GLY A 221 24.80 9.59 -8.88
CA GLY A 221 26.07 9.51 -8.16
C GLY A 221 26.01 10.17 -6.79
N SER A 222 25.42 11.37 -6.69
CA SER A 222 25.25 12.10 -5.43
C SER A 222 24.19 11.46 -4.51
N PHE A 223 23.17 10.85 -5.06
CA PHE A 223 22.17 10.14 -4.27
C PHE A 223 22.74 8.87 -3.63
N ILE A 224 23.44 8.03 -4.40
CA ILE A 224 23.99 6.75 -3.93
C ILE A 224 25.06 6.96 -2.85
N THR A 225 25.78 8.08 -2.86
CA THR A 225 26.76 8.41 -1.82
C THR A 225 26.13 9.02 -0.56
N SER A 226 24.84 9.39 -0.60
CA SER A 226 24.17 10.02 0.54
C SER A 226 23.66 8.99 1.55
N THR A 227 24.09 9.10 2.81
CA THR A 227 23.57 8.28 3.92
C THR A 227 22.06 8.45 4.10
N GLN A 228 21.51 9.65 3.89
CA GLN A 228 20.07 9.90 4.01
C GLN A 228 19.25 9.15 2.94
N PHE A 229 19.79 9.00 1.74
CA PHE A 229 19.16 8.30 0.64
C PHE A 229 18.99 6.80 0.94
N TRP A 230 20.02 6.18 1.52
CA TRP A 230 19.94 4.79 1.98
C TRP A 230 19.06 4.64 3.22
N ALA A 231 19.20 5.55 4.16
CA ALA A 231 18.45 5.51 5.42
C ALA A 231 16.94 5.61 5.19
N ILE A 232 16.47 6.51 4.29
CA ILE A 232 15.04 6.65 3.98
C ILE A 232 14.51 5.40 3.25
N GLY A 233 15.30 4.74 2.42
CA GLY A 233 14.97 3.48 1.78
C GLY A 233 14.87 2.33 2.78
N LEU A 234 15.92 2.12 3.57
CA LEU A 234 16.02 0.99 4.51
C LEU A 234 14.99 1.06 5.64
N GLN A 235 14.73 2.26 6.20
CA GLN A 235 13.67 2.39 7.19
C GLN A 235 12.30 2.04 6.59
N TYR A 236 12.06 2.39 5.32
CA TYR A 236 10.79 2.08 4.67
C TYR A 236 10.68 0.60 4.29
N PHE A 237 11.80 -0.03 3.94
CA PHE A 237 11.89 -1.50 3.84
C PHE A 237 11.40 -2.18 5.13
N ILE A 238 11.88 -1.73 6.30
CA ILE A 238 11.46 -2.29 7.59
C ILE A 238 9.98 -2.01 7.87
N THR A 239 9.53 -0.78 7.59
CA THR A 239 8.13 -0.38 7.78
C THR A 239 7.18 -1.26 6.97
N ASP A 240 7.46 -1.44 5.70
CA ASP A 240 6.67 -2.27 4.79
C ASP A 240 6.87 -3.77 5.10
N TYR A 241 8.07 -4.21 5.48
CA TYR A 241 8.30 -5.58 5.93
C TYR A 241 7.34 -5.96 7.06
N ILE A 242 7.25 -5.14 8.12
CA ILE A 242 6.34 -5.36 9.24
C ILE A 242 4.88 -5.36 8.74
N MET A 243 4.47 -4.37 7.95
CA MET A 243 3.11 -4.31 7.40
C MET A 243 2.78 -5.55 6.57
N TYR A 244 3.70 -6.02 5.73
CA TYR A 244 3.47 -7.19 4.88
C TYR A 244 3.48 -8.52 5.65
N VAL A 245 4.15 -8.59 6.81
CA VAL A 245 3.96 -9.72 7.74
C VAL A 245 2.51 -9.78 8.22
N PHE A 246 1.91 -8.64 8.60
CA PHE A 246 0.50 -8.59 8.95
C PHE A 246 -0.40 -8.95 7.76
N LEU A 247 -0.13 -8.39 6.58
CA LEU A 247 -0.94 -8.64 5.39
C LEU A 247 -0.93 -10.12 5.02
N ALA A 248 0.23 -10.75 5.08
CA ALA A 248 0.43 -12.13 4.66
C ALA A 248 -0.06 -13.15 5.70
N TRP A 249 0.24 -12.90 6.97
CA TRP A 249 0.23 -13.97 7.97
C TRP A 249 -0.70 -13.75 9.15
N LEU A 250 -1.23 -12.53 9.36
CA LEU A 250 -2.12 -12.26 10.50
C LEU A 250 -3.29 -13.24 10.61
N PRO A 251 -4.03 -13.58 9.52
CA PRO A 251 -5.12 -14.56 9.60
C PRO A 251 -4.67 -15.93 10.06
N LEU A 252 -3.63 -16.49 9.43
CA LEU A 252 -3.11 -17.82 9.79
C LEU A 252 -2.54 -17.84 11.20
N TYR A 253 -1.79 -16.81 11.59
CA TYR A 253 -1.24 -16.66 12.93
C TYR A 253 -2.34 -16.68 14.02
N LEU A 254 -3.44 -15.93 13.81
CA LEU A 254 -4.56 -15.91 14.75
C LEU A 254 -5.24 -17.27 14.86
N MET A 255 -5.32 -18.03 13.78
CA MET A 255 -5.91 -19.37 13.82
C MET A 255 -4.99 -20.40 14.44
N GLU A 256 -3.71 -20.49 13.99
CA GLU A 256 -2.78 -21.54 14.44
C GLU A 256 -2.18 -21.26 15.83
N ALA A 257 -1.76 -20.02 16.08
CA ALA A 257 -1.06 -19.68 17.33
C ALA A 257 -2.00 -19.24 18.45
N GLN A 258 -3.14 -18.61 18.11
CA GLN A 258 -4.08 -18.07 19.09
C GLN A 258 -5.39 -18.87 19.20
N GLY A 259 -5.59 -19.89 18.36
CA GLY A 259 -6.75 -20.78 18.41
C GLY A 259 -8.07 -20.11 18.01
N PHE A 260 -8.04 -19.02 17.22
CA PHE A 260 -9.27 -18.39 16.73
C PHE A 260 -9.97 -19.29 15.72
N SER A 261 -11.29 -19.38 15.82
CA SER A 261 -12.11 -19.89 14.72
C SER A 261 -12.07 -18.93 13.53
N LEU A 262 -12.37 -19.42 12.32
CA LEU A 262 -12.40 -18.62 11.10
C LEU A 262 -13.25 -17.35 11.27
N ALA A 263 -14.44 -17.46 11.86
CA ALA A 263 -15.34 -16.32 12.10
C ALA A 263 -14.75 -15.28 13.05
N LYS A 264 -14.17 -15.72 14.18
CA LYS A 264 -13.52 -14.81 15.15
C LYS A 264 -12.27 -14.15 14.56
N MET A 265 -11.48 -14.90 13.79
CA MET A 265 -10.29 -14.39 13.10
C MET A 265 -10.65 -13.27 12.13
N GLY A 266 -11.71 -13.41 11.33
CA GLY A 266 -12.14 -12.39 10.38
C GLY A 266 -12.42 -11.03 11.03
N ILE A 267 -13.03 -11.04 12.22
CA ILE A 267 -13.29 -9.82 13.00
C ILE A 267 -12.00 -9.31 13.66
N ALA A 268 -11.25 -10.20 14.32
CA ALA A 268 -10.05 -9.83 15.07
C ALA A 268 -8.96 -9.25 14.15
N ALA A 269 -8.80 -9.78 12.94
CA ALA A 269 -7.82 -9.29 11.97
C ALA A 269 -8.13 -7.86 11.45
N SER A 270 -9.37 -7.39 11.58
CA SER A 270 -9.76 -6.03 11.17
C SER A 270 -9.24 -4.93 12.11
N PHE A 271 -9.08 -5.21 13.42
CA PHE A 271 -8.68 -4.20 14.40
C PHE A 271 -7.31 -3.57 14.14
N PRO A 272 -6.24 -4.34 13.86
CA PRO A 272 -4.94 -3.75 13.53
C PRO A 272 -4.98 -2.83 12.32
N TRP A 273 -5.71 -3.20 11.27
CA TRP A 273 -5.86 -2.37 10.06
C TRP A 273 -6.69 -1.11 10.30
N ALA A 274 -7.74 -1.20 11.13
CA ALA A 274 -8.51 -0.02 11.52
C ALA A 274 -7.66 0.98 12.31
N ALA A 275 -6.81 0.50 13.21
CA ALA A 275 -5.88 1.33 13.95
C ALA A 275 -4.84 2.00 13.02
N LEU A 276 -4.26 1.25 12.07
CA LEU A 276 -3.35 1.80 11.06
C LEU A 276 -4.02 2.93 10.27
N CYS A 277 -5.21 2.67 9.75
CA CYS A 277 -5.98 3.63 8.98
C CYS A 277 -6.21 4.92 9.78
N LEU A 278 -6.75 4.82 10.99
CA LEU A 278 -7.06 5.95 11.85
C LEU A 278 -5.81 6.75 12.21
N ILE A 279 -4.75 6.08 12.67
CA ILE A 279 -3.52 6.74 13.12
C ILE A 279 -2.79 7.41 11.96
N THR A 280 -2.78 6.82 10.76
CA THR A 280 -2.17 7.45 9.58
C THR A 280 -2.82 8.81 9.27
N PHE A 281 -4.15 8.89 9.31
CA PHE A 281 -4.86 10.17 9.09
C PHE A 281 -4.59 11.18 10.20
N LEU A 282 -4.65 10.76 11.45
CA LEU A 282 -4.41 11.65 12.60
C LEU A 282 -2.99 12.21 12.61
N THR A 283 -2.00 11.38 12.25
CA THR A 283 -0.58 11.77 12.24
C THR A 283 -0.30 12.89 11.26
N GLY A 284 -0.87 12.83 10.05
CA GLY A 284 -0.70 13.91 9.07
C GLY A 284 -1.12 15.25 9.63
N TYR A 285 -2.33 15.30 10.19
CA TYR A 285 -2.89 16.50 10.79
C TYR A 285 -2.06 17.04 11.98
N VAL A 286 -1.65 16.15 12.89
CA VAL A 286 -0.86 16.56 14.07
C VAL A 286 0.53 17.02 13.67
N SER A 287 1.20 16.30 12.78
CA SER A 287 2.55 16.66 12.30
C SER A 287 2.57 18.04 11.63
N ASP A 288 1.58 18.33 10.78
CA ASP A 288 1.50 19.63 10.11
C ASP A 288 1.19 20.78 11.09
N LYS A 289 0.36 20.54 12.11
CA LYS A 289 0.13 21.51 13.18
C LYS A 289 1.38 21.81 14.03
N LEU A 290 2.18 20.78 14.35
CA LEU A 290 3.45 20.96 15.08
C LEU A 290 4.44 21.81 14.28
N ILE A 291 4.55 21.57 12.98
CA ILE A 291 5.42 22.38 12.11
C ILE A 291 4.89 23.81 12.01
N ALA A 292 3.58 24.02 11.87
CA ALA A 292 2.98 25.34 11.88
C ALA A 292 3.19 26.09 13.20
N ALA A 293 3.26 25.36 14.33
CA ALA A 293 3.61 25.91 15.66
C ALA A 293 5.11 26.17 15.88
N GLY A 294 5.95 26.00 14.85
CA GLY A 294 7.39 26.32 14.91
C GLY A 294 8.30 25.16 15.28
N VAL A 295 7.79 23.93 15.39
CA VAL A 295 8.64 22.73 15.55
C VAL A 295 9.37 22.47 14.24
N SER A 296 10.69 22.20 14.29
CA SER A 296 11.46 21.91 13.08
C SER A 296 10.94 20.65 12.38
N LYS A 297 11.02 20.61 11.05
CA LYS A 297 10.61 19.44 10.25
C LYS A 297 11.34 18.19 10.71
N HIS A 298 12.66 18.32 10.99
CA HIS A 298 13.46 17.20 11.48
C HIS A 298 12.86 16.60 12.77
N LYS A 299 12.61 17.43 13.79
CA LYS A 299 12.03 16.95 15.05
C LYS A 299 10.64 16.33 14.84
N ALA A 300 9.76 17.00 14.09
CA ALA A 300 8.41 16.50 13.85
C ALA A 300 8.41 15.17 13.07
N ARG A 301 9.14 15.09 11.93
CA ARG A 301 9.16 13.88 11.11
C ARG A 301 9.88 12.71 11.79
N THR A 302 11.06 12.97 12.39
CA THR A 302 11.84 11.93 13.09
C THR A 302 11.13 11.42 14.33
N LEU A 303 10.47 12.30 15.09
CA LEU A 303 9.68 11.87 16.27
C LEU A 303 8.62 10.85 15.86
N PHE A 304 7.77 11.16 14.88
CA PHE A 304 6.73 10.23 14.45
C PHE A 304 7.31 8.98 13.75
N GLY A 305 8.31 9.16 12.90
CA GLY A 305 8.90 8.03 12.18
C GLY A 305 9.60 7.03 13.09
N ALA A 306 10.47 7.50 13.97
CA ALA A 306 11.21 6.63 14.88
C ALA A 306 10.32 6.06 16.00
N SER A 307 9.45 6.89 16.62
CA SER A 307 8.54 6.39 17.67
C SER A 307 7.52 5.41 17.13
N GLY A 308 7.02 5.61 15.90
CA GLY A 308 6.10 4.67 15.27
C GLY A 308 6.70 3.27 15.14
N LEU A 309 7.93 3.16 14.65
CA LEU A 309 8.64 1.87 14.56
C LEU A 309 9.00 1.30 15.94
N LEU A 310 9.45 2.15 16.88
CA LEU A 310 9.81 1.70 18.23
C LEU A 310 8.58 1.11 18.95
N ILE A 311 7.45 1.82 18.93
CA ILE A 311 6.20 1.36 19.53
C ILE A 311 5.71 0.11 18.80
N SER A 312 5.79 0.08 17.47
CA SER A 312 5.40 -1.10 16.67
C SER A 312 6.20 -2.32 17.05
N GLY A 313 7.51 -2.22 17.11
CA GLY A 313 8.40 -3.33 17.50
C GLY A 313 8.16 -3.79 18.93
N ALA A 314 8.07 -2.86 19.88
CA ALA A 314 7.80 -3.17 21.29
C ALA A 314 6.43 -3.88 21.45
N ALA A 315 5.39 -3.35 20.83
CA ALA A 315 4.05 -3.94 20.88
C ALA A 315 4.01 -5.31 20.18
N LEU A 316 4.73 -5.49 19.06
CA LEU A 316 4.82 -6.76 18.37
C LEU A 316 5.53 -7.82 19.22
N TYR A 317 6.58 -7.43 19.94
CA TYR A 317 7.23 -8.32 20.92
C TYR A 317 6.30 -8.70 22.07
N MET A 318 5.54 -7.72 22.60
CA MET A 318 4.52 -8.00 23.62
C MET A 318 3.41 -8.92 23.11
N ALA A 319 3.04 -8.82 21.83
CA ALA A 319 2.13 -9.76 21.20
C ALA A 319 2.72 -11.18 21.14
N ALA A 320 4.02 -11.32 20.82
CA ALA A 320 4.68 -12.61 20.74
C ALA A 320 4.72 -13.37 22.07
N ILE A 321 4.75 -12.66 23.20
CA ILE A 321 4.79 -13.24 24.56
C ILE A 321 3.45 -13.17 25.29
N ALA A 322 2.40 -12.67 24.64
CA ALA A 322 1.08 -12.54 25.23
C ALA A 322 0.47 -13.91 25.58
N THR A 323 -0.06 -14.04 26.79
CA THR A 323 -0.59 -15.30 27.30
C THR A 323 -2.05 -15.55 26.94
N THR A 324 -2.77 -14.51 26.50
CA THR A 324 -4.18 -14.62 26.11
C THR A 324 -4.42 -14.09 24.70
N PRO A 325 -5.34 -14.71 23.94
CA PRO A 325 -5.66 -14.26 22.58
C PRO A 325 -6.11 -12.80 22.50
N THR A 326 -6.85 -12.32 23.50
CA THR A 326 -7.34 -10.92 23.56
C THR A 326 -6.17 -9.94 23.72
N MET A 327 -5.22 -10.22 24.64
CA MET A 327 -4.02 -9.41 24.82
C MET A 327 -3.13 -9.44 23.56
N ASN A 328 -3.06 -10.59 22.91
CA ASN A 328 -2.33 -10.70 21.66
C ASN A 328 -2.91 -9.75 20.59
N VAL A 329 -4.21 -9.81 20.32
CA VAL A 329 -4.88 -8.90 19.35
C VAL A 329 -4.74 -7.44 19.76
N PHE A 330 -4.82 -7.12 21.06
CA PHE A 330 -4.60 -5.76 21.56
C PHE A 330 -3.20 -5.23 21.18
N TRP A 331 -2.15 -6.01 21.45
CA TRP A 331 -0.79 -5.61 21.12
C TRP A 331 -0.53 -5.58 19.61
N LEU A 332 -1.09 -6.50 18.84
CA LEU A 332 -1.04 -6.46 17.38
C LEU A 332 -1.70 -5.19 16.82
N THR A 333 -2.81 -4.76 17.45
CA THR A 333 -3.52 -3.53 17.08
C THR A 333 -2.67 -2.29 17.34
N ILE A 334 -1.98 -2.23 18.50
CA ILE A 334 -1.03 -1.15 18.79
C ILE A 334 0.15 -1.19 17.81
N SER A 335 0.69 -2.38 17.54
CA SER A 335 1.84 -2.54 16.64
C SER A 335 1.55 -2.03 15.24
N LEU A 336 0.53 -2.56 14.57
CA LEU A 336 0.20 -2.13 13.21
C LEU A 336 -0.29 -0.68 13.19
N GLY A 337 -1.08 -0.27 14.18
CA GLY A 337 -1.57 1.10 14.31
C GLY A 337 -0.44 2.12 14.38
N SER A 338 0.60 1.86 15.18
CA SER A 338 1.73 2.78 15.34
C SER A 338 2.58 2.93 14.08
N LEU A 339 2.54 1.98 13.13
CA LEU A 339 3.14 2.18 11.81
C LEU A 339 2.52 3.34 11.04
N GLY A 340 1.28 3.73 11.36
CA GLY A 340 0.63 4.90 10.79
C GLY A 340 1.41 6.20 11.04
N PHE A 341 2.11 6.31 12.18
CA PHE A 341 3.03 7.40 12.44
C PHE A 341 4.18 7.41 11.44
N THR A 342 4.77 6.23 11.22
CA THR A 342 5.94 6.07 10.34
C THR A 342 5.59 6.26 8.88
N PHE A 343 4.48 5.71 8.39
CA PHE A 343 4.05 5.87 6.99
C PHE A 343 3.93 7.33 6.60
N ASN A 344 3.20 8.12 7.38
CA ASN A 344 3.00 9.52 7.10
C ASN A 344 4.34 10.29 7.14
N ALA A 345 5.15 10.06 8.18
CA ALA A 345 6.45 10.69 8.34
C ALA A 345 7.41 10.36 7.20
N SER A 346 7.43 9.10 6.70
CA SER A 346 8.31 8.64 5.63
C SER A 346 8.03 9.34 4.31
N TRP A 347 6.77 9.40 3.90
CA TRP A 347 6.38 10.08 2.67
C TRP A 347 6.68 11.58 2.73
N ALA A 348 6.39 12.22 3.85
CA ALA A 348 6.70 13.63 4.04
C ALA A 348 8.22 13.90 4.06
N ALA A 349 9.00 13.07 4.77
CA ALA A 349 10.46 13.19 4.82
C ALA A 349 11.10 12.97 3.45
N SER A 350 10.63 11.99 2.65
CA SER A 350 11.16 11.74 1.30
C SER A 350 11.01 12.96 0.38
N MET A 351 9.89 13.68 0.51
CA MET A 351 9.67 14.94 -0.21
C MET A 351 10.57 16.06 0.31
N ASP A 352 10.69 16.17 1.64
CA ASP A 352 11.51 17.23 2.26
C ASP A 352 13.00 17.08 1.90
N ILE A 353 13.59 15.87 1.97
CA ILE A 353 15.00 15.63 1.64
C ILE A 353 15.28 15.58 0.13
N GLY A 354 14.25 15.24 -0.68
CA GLY A 354 14.36 15.14 -2.14
C GLY A 354 14.35 16.48 -2.86
N GLY A 355 13.71 17.51 -2.27
CA GLY A 355 13.59 18.83 -2.88
C GLY A 355 13.04 18.76 -4.31
N LYS A 356 13.74 19.28 -5.31
CA LYS A 356 13.34 19.23 -6.72
C LYS A 356 13.30 17.80 -7.30
N PHE A 357 14.02 16.86 -6.69
CA PHE A 357 14.03 15.44 -7.06
C PHE A 357 13.20 14.58 -6.11
N CYS A 358 12.20 15.14 -5.45
CA CYS A 358 11.34 14.42 -4.51
C CYS A 358 10.72 13.13 -5.10
N GLY A 359 10.39 13.13 -6.40
CA GLY A 359 9.90 11.93 -7.09
C GLY A 359 10.93 10.80 -7.13
N THR A 360 12.21 11.12 -7.37
CA THR A 360 13.30 10.13 -7.38
C THR A 360 13.52 9.53 -5.98
N VAL A 361 13.55 10.38 -4.95
CA VAL A 361 13.76 9.93 -3.56
C VAL A 361 12.56 9.12 -3.05
N SER A 362 11.33 9.56 -3.33
CA SER A 362 10.12 8.80 -2.97
C SER A 362 10.03 7.48 -3.74
N GLY A 363 10.42 7.48 -5.02
CA GLY A 363 10.49 6.25 -5.82
C GLY A 363 11.51 5.25 -5.28
N TRP A 364 12.69 5.72 -4.88
CA TRP A 364 13.71 4.90 -4.22
C TRP A 364 13.21 4.31 -2.91
N MET A 365 12.60 5.14 -2.06
CA MET A 365 11.99 4.70 -0.80
C MET A 365 10.94 3.62 -1.05
N ASN A 366 10.03 3.85 -1.99
CA ASN A 366 8.97 2.89 -2.32
C ASN A 366 9.51 1.59 -2.94
N PHE A 367 10.60 1.66 -3.72
CA PHE A 367 11.28 0.47 -4.23
C PHE A 367 11.74 -0.44 -3.09
N TRP A 368 12.38 0.12 -2.05
CA TRP A 368 12.81 -0.65 -0.88
C TRP A 368 11.62 -1.22 -0.09
N GLY A 369 10.52 -0.46 0.02
CA GLY A 369 9.30 -0.98 0.62
C GLY A 369 8.77 -2.22 -0.12
N ASN A 370 8.76 -2.20 -1.45
CA ASN A 370 8.34 -3.37 -2.23
C ASN A 370 9.30 -4.56 -2.07
N ILE A 371 10.61 -4.35 -1.92
CA ILE A 371 11.55 -5.43 -1.57
C ILE A 371 11.18 -6.03 -0.20
N GLY A 372 10.73 -5.21 0.77
CA GLY A 372 10.14 -5.70 2.02
C GLY A 372 8.96 -6.67 1.78
N GLY A 373 8.07 -6.32 0.84
CA GLY A 373 6.95 -7.17 0.43
C GLY A 373 7.37 -8.49 -0.23
N VAL A 374 8.47 -8.50 -0.99
CA VAL A 374 9.01 -9.73 -1.58
C VAL A 374 9.60 -10.64 -0.51
N VAL A 375 10.31 -10.08 0.48
CA VAL A 375 11.05 -10.85 1.50
C VAL A 375 10.15 -11.32 2.65
N ALA A 376 9.24 -10.47 3.13
CA ALA A 376 8.46 -10.70 4.34
C ALA A 376 7.67 -12.02 4.35
N PRO A 377 6.94 -12.40 3.28
CA PRO A 377 6.14 -13.61 3.32
C PRO A 377 6.98 -14.88 3.49
N VAL A 378 8.04 -15.05 2.71
CA VAL A 378 8.88 -16.27 2.76
C VAL A 378 9.73 -16.29 4.02
N ALA A 379 10.36 -15.19 4.41
CA ALA A 379 11.20 -15.13 5.60
C ALA A 379 10.39 -15.47 6.87
N THR A 380 9.21 -14.88 7.02
CA THR A 380 8.33 -15.16 8.16
C THR A 380 7.84 -16.60 8.16
N ALA A 381 7.45 -17.15 7.00
CA ALA A 381 7.01 -18.53 6.86
C ALA A 381 8.12 -19.52 7.26
N TRP A 382 9.33 -19.25 6.78
CA TRP A 382 10.49 -20.10 7.08
C TRP A 382 10.78 -20.16 8.58
N VAL A 383 10.83 -18.99 9.24
CA VAL A 383 11.06 -18.92 10.69
C VAL A 383 9.89 -19.55 11.46
N ALA A 384 8.64 -19.27 11.05
CA ALA A 384 7.47 -19.86 11.70
C ALA A 384 7.43 -21.39 11.59
N THR A 385 7.92 -21.95 10.49
CA THR A 385 7.97 -23.41 10.28
C THR A 385 9.04 -24.09 11.14
N HIS A 386 10.23 -23.48 11.26
CA HIS A 386 11.36 -24.11 11.95
C HIS A 386 11.46 -23.77 13.44
N TYR A 387 11.01 -22.56 13.83
CA TYR A 387 11.17 -22.03 15.19
C TYR A 387 9.84 -21.60 15.84
N GLY A 388 8.72 -21.77 15.12
CA GLY A 388 7.39 -21.42 15.61
C GLY A 388 7.03 -19.93 15.42
N TRP A 389 5.75 -19.65 15.63
CA TRP A 389 5.18 -18.30 15.43
C TRP A 389 5.76 -17.25 16.38
N GLN A 390 6.07 -17.62 17.61
CA GLN A 390 6.67 -16.69 18.57
C GLN A 390 8.01 -16.15 18.08
N ALA A 391 8.87 -17.03 17.54
CA ALA A 391 10.16 -16.62 16.96
C ALA A 391 9.98 -15.73 15.73
N ALA A 392 9.04 -16.06 14.84
CA ALA A 392 8.77 -15.28 13.63
C ALA A 392 8.28 -13.85 13.95
N ILE A 393 7.35 -13.74 14.90
CA ILE A 393 6.83 -12.44 15.36
C ILE A 393 7.93 -11.65 16.11
N SER A 394 8.74 -12.31 16.95
CA SER A 394 9.86 -11.67 17.65
C SER A 394 10.94 -11.17 16.68
N MET A 395 11.29 -11.95 15.67
CA MET A 395 12.23 -11.53 14.62
C MET A 395 11.72 -10.25 13.92
N THR A 396 10.43 -10.23 13.57
CA THR A 396 9.79 -9.06 12.98
C THR A 396 9.82 -7.86 13.92
N ALA A 397 9.57 -8.07 15.21
CA ALA A 397 9.65 -7.04 16.25
C ALA A 397 11.06 -6.41 16.34
N PHE A 398 12.09 -7.23 16.37
CA PHE A 398 13.48 -6.76 16.47
C PHE A 398 13.96 -6.04 15.20
N SER A 399 13.42 -6.38 14.04
CA SER A 399 13.73 -5.65 12.81
C SER A 399 13.38 -4.15 12.89
N ALA A 400 12.37 -3.79 13.70
CA ALA A 400 11.99 -2.40 13.93
C ALA A 400 13.13 -1.54 14.49
N ILE A 401 14.04 -2.13 15.29
CA ILE A 401 15.20 -1.43 15.85
C ILE A 401 16.10 -0.89 14.73
N LEU A 402 16.34 -1.70 13.70
CA LEU A 402 17.10 -1.26 12.53
C LEU A 402 16.42 -0.08 11.82
N GLY A 403 15.12 -0.11 11.69
CA GLY A 403 14.35 1.00 11.11
C GLY A 403 14.44 2.28 11.95
N VAL A 404 14.40 2.16 13.29
CA VAL A 404 14.62 3.30 14.20
C VAL A 404 16.02 3.90 14.01
N VAL A 405 17.06 3.05 13.95
CA VAL A 405 18.44 3.51 13.71
C VAL A 405 18.55 4.25 12.38
N CYS A 406 17.94 3.73 11.33
CA CYS A 406 17.89 4.40 10.03
C CYS A 406 17.18 5.77 10.13
N TRP A 407 16.09 5.89 10.89
CA TRP A 407 15.39 7.17 11.10
C TRP A 407 16.29 8.24 11.74
N LEU A 408 17.21 7.88 12.62
CA LEU A 408 18.14 8.84 13.22
C LEU A 408 19.13 9.44 12.20
N ALA A 409 19.35 8.76 11.08
CA ALA A 409 20.18 9.25 9.98
C ALA A 409 19.42 10.10 8.96
N VAL A 410 18.08 10.12 8.98
CA VAL A 410 17.25 10.95 8.09
C VAL A 410 17.11 12.36 8.69
N LYS A 411 17.47 13.40 7.91
CA LYS A 411 17.44 14.80 8.33
C LYS A 411 16.54 15.63 7.40
N PRO A 412 15.21 15.66 7.64
CA PRO A 412 14.25 16.34 6.77
C PRO A 412 14.47 17.86 6.59
N ASP A 413 15.24 18.49 7.46
CA ASP A 413 15.62 19.90 7.32
C ASP A 413 16.74 20.12 6.29
N GLN A 414 17.35 19.06 5.74
CA GLN A 414 18.48 19.13 4.83
C GLN A 414 18.16 18.39 3.52
N VAL A 415 18.09 19.12 2.43
CA VAL A 415 18.02 18.52 1.09
C VAL A 415 19.32 17.79 0.77
N ILE A 416 19.25 16.62 0.14
CA ILE A 416 20.41 15.78 -0.18
C ILE A 416 21.41 16.53 -1.07
N LEU A 417 20.90 17.32 -2.02
CA LEU A 417 21.71 18.11 -2.95
C LEU A 417 21.76 19.57 -2.48
N LYS A 418 22.73 19.92 -1.63
CA LYS A 418 22.87 21.28 -1.07
C LYS A 418 23.31 22.35 -2.07
N ASP A 419 23.96 21.97 -3.15
CA ASP A 419 24.63 22.91 -4.08
C ASP A 419 23.72 23.44 -5.20
N GLN A 420 22.40 23.35 -5.04
CA GLN A 420 21.43 23.72 -6.08
C GLN A 420 20.23 24.52 -5.54
N ILE A 421 20.46 25.34 -4.48
CA ILE A 421 19.50 26.36 -4.02
C ILE A 421 19.86 27.70 -4.67
#